data_0733aee5df049d38a48e47e5f885a7a0
#
_entry.id   0733aee5df049d38a48e47e5f885a7a0
#
_cell.length_a   1.000
_cell.length_b   1.000
_cell.length_c   1.000
_cell.angle_alpha   90.00
_cell.angle_beta   90.00
_cell.angle_gamma   90.00
#
_symmetry.space_group_name_H-M   'P 1'
#
loop_
_entity.id
_entity.type
_entity.pdbx_description
1 polymer ?
#
loop_
_entity_poly.entity_id
_entity_poly.type
_entity_poly.pdbx_seq_one_letter_code
_entity_poly.pdbx_strand_id
1 'polypeptide(L)'
;MLKKYIIITGSIAALMGIVVFINSQITDSVTQLPNPNIEQSDKINGQVPPNTPTKTMFESRLLTQDILDDRGEPTGWTIVTSRSVRDKGTRSPIHVHPHGGQTCVVSGEMSLYLDNEPDIQKAGPGECYWMPAGRRMSGVNSADSRTIMIDTFVVPKGDQVWIVVEPGMKDAQDQFDKLFHTHK
;
A
#
# COMPACT_ATOMS: atom_id res chain seq x y z
N MET A 1 59.94 -39.65 16.65
CA MET A 1 58.68 -39.65 15.83
C MET A 1 58.07 -38.27 15.88
N LEU A 2 58.30 -37.45 14.86
CA LEU A 2 57.73 -36.07 14.76
C LEU A 2 56.35 -36.16 14.11
N LYS A 3 55.31 -35.78 14.82
CA LYS A 3 53.96 -35.59 14.24
C LYS A 3 53.93 -34.24 13.52
N LYS A 4 53.73 -34.29 12.21
CA LYS A 4 53.48 -33.10 11.38
C LYS A 4 52.06 -32.57 11.61
N TYR A 5 51.93 -31.34 12.09
CA TYR A 5 50.65 -30.62 12.10
C TYR A 5 50.53 -29.88 10.78
N ILE A 6 49.53 -30.21 9.97
CA ILE A 6 49.13 -29.44 8.78
C ILE A 6 48.17 -28.36 9.27
N ILE A 7 48.63 -27.13 9.21
CA ILE A 7 47.76 -25.98 9.47
C ILE A 7 47.00 -25.66 8.17
N ILE A 8 45.68 -25.87 8.15
CA ILE A 8 44.80 -25.45 7.06
C ILE A 8 44.38 -24.01 7.34
N THR A 9 45.10 -23.05 6.82
CA THR A 9 44.83 -21.60 6.95
C THR A 9 44.11 -21.01 5.73
N GLY A 10 43.33 -21.81 5.00
CA GLY A 10 42.72 -21.35 3.73
C GLY A 10 41.21 -21.09 3.71
N SER A 11 40.47 -21.47 4.76
CA SER A 11 38.99 -21.55 4.64
C SER A 11 38.19 -20.48 5.37
N ILE A 12 38.77 -19.68 6.24
CA ILE A 12 38.00 -18.73 7.07
C ILE A 12 37.79 -17.39 6.32
N ALA A 13 38.75 -16.96 5.48
CA ALA A 13 38.63 -15.70 4.74
C ALA A 13 37.56 -15.75 3.64
N ALA A 14 37.32 -16.92 3.02
CA ALA A 14 36.32 -17.09 1.97
C ALA A 14 34.88 -17.10 2.52
N LEU A 15 34.67 -17.63 3.74
CA LEU A 15 33.34 -17.63 4.36
C LEU A 15 32.94 -16.24 4.86
N MET A 16 33.87 -15.43 5.39
CA MET A 16 33.56 -14.06 5.80
C MET A 16 33.26 -13.14 4.60
N GLY A 17 33.89 -13.34 3.45
CA GLY A 17 33.60 -12.58 2.24
C GLY A 17 32.19 -12.83 1.69
N ILE A 18 31.70 -14.07 1.79
CA ILE A 18 30.37 -14.44 1.32
C ILE A 18 29.27 -13.90 2.25
N VAL A 19 29.48 -13.91 3.56
CA VAL A 19 28.51 -13.36 4.53
C VAL A 19 28.39 -11.85 4.42
N VAL A 20 29.50 -11.12 4.20
CA VAL A 20 29.46 -9.66 3.99
C VAL A 20 28.78 -9.31 2.66
N PHE A 21 28.96 -10.11 1.60
CA PHE A 21 28.32 -9.87 0.30
C PHE A 21 26.82 -10.16 0.34
N ILE A 22 26.35 -11.15 1.08
CA ILE A 22 24.91 -11.45 1.22
C ILE A 22 24.22 -10.37 2.05
N ASN A 23 24.86 -9.86 3.10
CA ASN A 23 24.29 -8.76 3.88
C ASN A 23 24.21 -7.42 3.12
N SER A 24 25.17 -7.11 2.23
CA SER A 24 25.09 -5.88 1.43
C SER A 24 24.01 -5.94 0.35
N GLN A 25 23.68 -7.12 -0.15
CA GLN A 25 22.61 -7.28 -1.15
C GLN A 25 21.21 -7.23 -0.52
N ILE A 26 21.06 -7.64 0.75
CA ILE A 26 19.76 -7.59 1.45
C ILE A 26 19.42 -6.17 1.93
N THR A 27 20.42 -5.37 2.27
CA THR A 27 20.20 -3.98 2.70
C THR A 27 19.87 -3.03 1.55
N ASP A 28 20.34 -3.29 0.33
CA ASP A 28 20.05 -2.45 -0.84
C ASP A 28 18.64 -2.65 -1.42
N SER A 29 17.97 -3.76 -1.08
CA SER A 29 16.61 -4.04 -1.58
C SER A 29 15.46 -3.48 -0.69
N VAL A 30 15.77 -2.92 0.47
CA VAL A 30 14.76 -2.43 1.44
C VAL A 30 14.56 -0.91 1.39
N THR A 31 15.36 -0.16 0.64
CA THR A 31 15.33 1.31 0.64
C THR A 31 14.93 1.96 -0.69
N GLN A 32 14.23 1.28 -1.58
CA GLN A 32 13.56 2.00 -2.67
C GLN A 32 12.29 2.64 -2.11
N LEU A 33 12.42 3.88 -1.63
CA LEU A 33 11.30 4.78 -1.45
C LEU A 33 10.48 4.83 -2.74
N PRO A 34 9.14 4.88 -2.66
CA PRO A 34 8.30 5.01 -3.85
C PRO A 34 8.80 6.19 -4.68
N ASN A 35 8.97 5.96 -5.97
CA ASN A 35 9.45 6.94 -6.95
C ASN A 35 8.67 8.26 -6.79
N PRO A 36 9.31 9.41 -6.48
CA PRO A 36 8.63 10.69 -6.32
C PRO A 36 8.00 11.22 -7.62
N ASN A 37 8.19 10.54 -8.75
CA ASN A 37 7.69 10.91 -10.07
C ASN A 37 6.48 10.05 -10.50
N ILE A 38 5.49 9.83 -9.63
CA ILE A 38 4.22 9.25 -10.08
C ILE A 38 3.50 10.29 -10.94
N GLU A 39 3.40 10.03 -12.24
CA GLU A 39 2.77 10.93 -13.20
C GLU A 39 1.31 11.16 -12.86
N GLN A 40 0.89 12.42 -12.85
CA GLN A 40 -0.51 12.79 -12.68
C GLN A 40 -1.36 12.29 -13.86
N SER A 41 -2.55 11.80 -13.56
CA SER A 41 -3.49 11.33 -14.58
C SER A 41 -4.93 11.48 -14.13
N ASP A 42 -5.79 11.87 -15.05
CA ASP A 42 -7.25 11.82 -14.92
C ASP A 42 -7.85 10.55 -15.56
N LYS A 43 -7.00 9.62 -16.02
CA LYS A 43 -7.41 8.41 -16.75
C LYS A 43 -6.75 7.15 -16.20
N ILE A 44 -7.50 6.05 -16.32
CA ILE A 44 -7.04 4.67 -16.14
C ILE A 44 -7.29 3.95 -17.46
N ASN A 45 -6.26 3.28 -18.01
CA ASN A 45 -6.35 2.62 -19.32
C ASN A 45 -6.90 3.54 -20.45
N GLY A 46 -6.54 4.84 -20.42
CA GLY A 46 -6.98 5.84 -21.41
C GLY A 46 -8.41 6.36 -21.22
N GLN A 47 -9.14 5.92 -20.20
CA GLN A 47 -10.52 6.32 -19.92
C GLN A 47 -10.64 6.98 -18.54
N VAL A 48 -11.51 8.00 -18.45
CA VAL A 48 -11.91 8.57 -17.17
C VAL A 48 -12.82 7.58 -16.47
N PRO A 49 -12.51 7.13 -15.23
CA PRO A 49 -13.40 6.24 -14.49
C PRO A 49 -14.77 6.89 -14.29
N PRO A 50 -15.87 6.11 -14.31
CA PRO A 50 -17.21 6.67 -14.14
C PRO A 50 -17.40 7.29 -12.76
N ASN A 51 -18.47 8.03 -12.58
CA ASN A 51 -18.85 8.77 -11.38
C ASN A 51 -17.94 9.97 -11.07
N THR A 52 -18.36 10.79 -10.12
CA THR A 52 -17.63 12.00 -9.71
C THR A 52 -16.60 11.67 -8.64
N PRO A 53 -15.34 12.14 -8.76
CA PRO A 53 -14.36 11.96 -7.71
C PRO A 53 -14.79 12.70 -6.44
N THR A 54 -14.75 12.03 -5.29
CA THR A 54 -15.09 12.63 -4.00
C THR A 54 -13.83 13.04 -3.25
N LYS A 55 -13.92 14.15 -2.49
CA LYS A 55 -12.87 14.59 -1.57
C LYS A 55 -13.03 13.97 -0.19
N THR A 56 -14.23 13.43 0.13
CA THR A 56 -14.56 12.88 1.45
C THR A 56 -14.80 11.39 1.34
N MET A 57 -13.82 10.59 1.71
CA MET A 57 -13.84 9.13 1.53
C MET A 57 -13.65 8.36 2.82
N PHE A 58 -12.84 8.88 3.72
CA PHE A 58 -12.49 8.19 4.96
C PHE A 58 -13.31 8.77 6.09
N GLU A 59 -14.09 7.92 6.76
CA GLU A 59 -14.89 8.33 7.91
C GLU A 59 -14.10 8.27 9.22
N SER A 60 -13.32 7.22 9.41
CA SER A 60 -12.54 7.04 10.62
C SER A 60 -11.34 6.13 10.41
N ARG A 61 -10.30 6.41 11.19
CA ARG A 61 -9.21 5.48 11.44
C ARG A 61 -9.67 4.47 12.49
N LEU A 62 -9.56 3.18 12.19
CA LEU A 62 -9.93 2.11 13.10
C LEU A 62 -8.72 1.60 13.88
N LEU A 63 -7.58 1.48 13.21
CA LEU A 63 -6.34 0.98 13.79
C LEU A 63 -5.13 1.66 13.13
N THR A 64 -4.13 1.96 13.94
CA THR A 64 -2.75 2.16 13.48
C THR A 64 -1.85 1.55 14.55
N GLN A 65 -1.11 0.51 14.20
CA GLN A 65 -0.31 -0.25 15.15
C GLN A 65 0.97 -0.76 14.51
N ASP A 66 2.08 -0.63 15.23
CA ASP A 66 3.35 -1.24 14.83
C ASP A 66 3.24 -2.76 14.85
N ILE A 67 3.79 -3.41 13.84
CA ILE A 67 3.90 -4.86 13.77
C ILE A 67 5.14 -5.28 14.56
N LEU A 68 4.95 -6.19 15.51
CA LEU A 68 6.00 -6.70 16.36
C LEU A 68 6.50 -8.06 15.84
N ASP A 69 7.79 -8.38 16.08
CA ASP A 69 8.35 -9.69 15.84
C ASP A 69 7.97 -10.69 16.95
N ASP A 70 8.46 -11.91 16.89
CA ASP A 70 8.22 -12.97 17.87
C ASP A 70 8.82 -12.68 19.26
N ARG A 71 9.70 -11.68 19.40
CA ARG A 71 10.27 -11.19 20.66
C ARG A 71 9.54 -9.98 21.21
N GLY A 72 8.53 -9.46 20.47
CA GLY A 72 7.78 -8.26 20.82
C GLY A 72 8.47 -6.95 20.41
N GLU A 73 9.50 -7.01 19.56
CA GLU A 73 10.19 -5.81 19.06
C GLU A 73 9.57 -5.30 17.76
N PRO A 74 9.53 -3.95 17.56
CA PRO A 74 8.98 -3.37 16.32
C PRO A 74 9.76 -3.83 15.08
N THR A 75 9.03 -4.32 14.09
CA THR A 75 9.60 -4.74 12.79
C THR A 75 9.94 -3.59 11.84
N GLY A 76 9.55 -2.36 12.18
CA GLY A 76 9.61 -1.21 11.26
C GLY A 76 8.41 -1.10 10.32
N TRP A 77 7.41 -1.98 10.47
CA TRP A 77 6.17 -1.96 9.70
C TRP A 77 4.98 -1.61 10.59
N THR A 78 3.98 -0.99 9.97
CA THR A 78 2.74 -0.58 10.63
C THR A 78 1.55 -1.11 9.86
N ILE A 79 0.56 -1.65 10.58
CA ILE A 79 -0.77 -1.92 10.02
C ILE A 79 -1.67 -0.70 10.22
N VAL A 80 -2.35 -0.29 9.15
CA VAL A 80 -3.32 0.81 9.15
C VAL A 80 -4.64 0.28 8.65
N THR A 81 -5.70 0.48 9.44
CA THR A 81 -7.06 0.08 9.06
C THR A 81 -7.99 1.27 9.18
N SER A 82 -8.81 1.51 8.16
CA SER A 82 -9.78 2.58 8.11
C SER A 82 -11.16 2.09 7.73
N ARG A 83 -12.18 2.83 8.17
CA ARG A 83 -13.53 2.78 7.62
C ARG A 83 -13.67 3.85 6.57
N SER A 84 -13.97 3.44 5.36
CA SER A 84 -14.18 4.34 4.23
C SER A 84 -15.58 4.20 3.63
N VAL A 85 -16.00 5.23 2.91
CA VAL A 85 -17.33 5.32 2.31
C VAL A 85 -17.23 5.89 0.90
N ARG A 86 -18.21 5.51 0.09
CA ARG A 86 -18.49 6.13 -1.21
C ARG A 86 -19.99 6.37 -1.30
N ASP A 87 -20.38 7.63 -1.41
CA ASP A 87 -21.78 7.96 -1.67
C ASP A 87 -22.18 7.51 -3.08
N LYS A 88 -23.49 7.35 -3.32
CA LYS A 88 -24.03 7.03 -4.64
C LYS A 88 -23.50 8.03 -5.69
N GLY A 89 -23.06 7.51 -6.82
CA GLY A 89 -22.54 8.32 -7.92
C GLY A 89 -21.15 8.91 -7.69
N THR A 90 -20.43 8.44 -6.67
CA THR A 90 -19.05 8.89 -6.40
C THR A 90 -18.01 7.79 -6.59
N ARG A 91 -16.76 8.21 -6.74
CA ARG A 91 -15.57 7.37 -6.78
C ARG A 91 -14.42 7.97 -5.97
N SER A 92 -13.41 7.17 -5.68
CA SER A 92 -12.14 7.76 -5.24
C SER A 92 -11.49 8.55 -6.37
N PRO A 93 -10.75 9.63 -6.08
CA PRO A 93 -9.80 10.17 -7.05
C PRO A 93 -8.87 9.07 -7.54
N ILE A 94 -8.29 9.24 -8.72
CA ILE A 94 -7.22 8.34 -9.16
C ILE A 94 -6.04 8.51 -8.21
N HIS A 95 -5.56 7.39 -7.68
CA HIS A 95 -4.53 7.33 -6.66
C HIS A 95 -3.66 6.08 -6.81
N VAL A 96 -2.62 6.04 -6.01
CA VAL A 96 -1.68 4.92 -5.90
C VAL A 96 -1.53 4.56 -4.43
N HIS A 97 -1.45 3.27 -4.12
CA HIS A 97 -0.95 2.77 -2.85
C HIS A 97 0.50 2.31 -3.02
N PRO A 98 1.50 3.01 -2.44
CA PRO A 98 2.91 2.64 -2.63
C PRO A 98 3.24 1.20 -2.27
N HIS A 99 2.58 0.67 -1.23
CA HIS A 99 2.81 -0.69 -0.70
C HIS A 99 1.64 -1.65 -0.95
N GLY A 100 0.62 -1.20 -1.70
CA GLY A 100 -0.60 -1.98 -1.90
C GLY A 100 -1.51 -2.00 -0.67
N GLY A 101 -2.56 -2.82 -0.72
CA GLY A 101 -3.53 -2.94 0.37
C GLY A 101 -4.71 -3.81 -0.01
N GLN A 102 -5.65 -3.93 0.91
CA GLN A 102 -6.89 -4.67 0.74
C GLN A 102 -8.08 -3.82 1.13
N THR A 103 -9.15 -3.90 0.35
CA THR A 103 -10.46 -3.33 0.71
C THR A 103 -11.49 -4.44 0.79
N CYS A 104 -12.27 -4.47 1.87
CA CYS A 104 -13.42 -5.37 2.04
C CYS A 104 -14.71 -4.55 2.13
N VAL A 105 -15.72 -4.93 1.35
CA VAL A 105 -17.03 -4.28 1.34
C VAL A 105 -17.88 -4.77 2.50
N VAL A 106 -18.36 -3.84 3.32
CA VAL A 106 -19.30 -4.11 4.43
C VAL A 106 -20.74 -4.05 3.94
N SER A 107 -21.05 -3.03 3.11
CA SER A 107 -22.35 -2.86 2.48
C SER A 107 -22.23 -2.09 1.18
N GLY A 108 -23.18 -2.29 0.26
CA GLY A 108 -23.13 -1.70 -1.08
C GLY A 108 -22.29 -2.54 -2.05
N GLU A 109 -21.76 -1.92 -3.10
CA GLU A 109 -20.94 -2.59 -4.13
C GLU A 109 -19.85 -1.64 -4.63
N MET A 110 -18.65 -2.18 -4.84
CA MET A 110 -17.51 -1.46 -5.38
C MET A 110 -17.04 -2.09 -6.69
N SER A 111 -16.66 -1.23 -7.62
CA SER A 111 -15.94 -1.59 -8.85
C SER A 111 -14.55 -0.95 -8.83
N LEU A 112 -13.49 -1.76 -8.84
CA LEU A 112 -12.11 -1.28 -8.89
C LEU A 112 -11.65 -1.19 -10.35
N TYR A 113 -11.31 0.01 -10.76
CA TYR A 113 -10.62 0.32 -12.01
C TYR A 113 -9.12 0.37 -11.72
N LEU A 114 -8.34 -0.44 -12.41
CA LEU A 114 -6.92 -0.62 -12.17
C LEU A 114 -6.13 -0.46 -13.47
N ASP A 115 -5.07 0.34 -13.44
CA ASP A 115 -4.22 0.57 -14.61
C ASP A 115 -3.55 -0.74 -15.07
N ASN A 116 -3.44 -0.93 -16.41
CA ASN A 116 -2.98 -2.17 -17.05
C ASN A 116 -3.82 -3.43 -16.70
N GLU A 117 -5.08 -3.25 -16.28
CA GLU A 117 -6.03 -4.33 -16.06
C GLU A 117 -7.31 -3.98 -16.85
N PRO A 118 -7.63 -4.73 -17.91
CA PRO A 118 -8.83 -4.44 -18.72
C PRO A 118 -10.12 -4.81 -17.98
N ASP A 119 -10.06 -5.80 -17.11
CA ASP A 119 -11.22 -6.29 -16.38
C ASP A 119 -11.44 -5.52 -15.08
N ILE A 120 -12.67 -5.06 -14.89
CA ILE A 120 -13.09 -4.35 -13.68
C ILE A 120 -13.36 -5.39 -12.60
N GLN A 121 -12.63 -5.29 -11.49
CA GLN A 121 -12.88 -6.13 -10.32
C GLN A 121 -14.10 -5.58 -9.57
N LYS A 122 -15.05 -6.45 -9.23
CA LYS A 122 -16.23 -6.10 -8.43
C LYS A 122 -16.19 -6.79 -7.08
N ALA A 123 -16.74 -6.13 -6.07
CA ALA A 123 -16.91 -6.69 -4.73
C ALA A 123 -18.21 -6.19 -4.11
N GLY A 124 -19.01 -7.12 -3.61
CA GLY A 124 -20.21 -6.91 -2.81
C GLY A 124 -19.97 -7.16 -1.31
N PRO A 125 -21.02 -7.13 -0.48
CA PRO A 125 -20.91 -7.31 0.96
C PRO A 125 -20.23 -8.64 1.35
N GLY A 126 -19.19 -8.57 2.18
CA GLY A 126 -18.37 -9.72 2.60
C GLY A 126 -17.26 -10.10 1.62
N GLU A 127 -17.17 -9.46 0.46
CA GLU A 127 -16.09 -9.68 -0.50
C GLU A 127 -15.00 -8.63 -0.37
N CYS A 128 -13.79 -9.01 -0.74
CA CYS A 128 -12.61 -8.14 -0.72
C CYS A 128 -11.92 -8.13 -2.07
N TYR A 129 -11.22 -7.03 -2.36
CA TYR A 129 -10.31 -6.95 -3.50
C TYR A 129 -8.92 -6.48 -3.06
N TRP A 130 -7.92 -6.88 -3.81
CA TRP A 130 -6.53 -6.48 -3.58
C TRP A 130 -6.18 -5.25 -4.41
N MET A 131 -5.48 -4.32 -3.79
CA MET A 131 -4.94 -3.10 -4.42
C MET A 131 -3.42 -3.27 -4.60
N PRO A 132 -2.94 -3.58 -5.82
CA PRO A 132 -1.51 -3.80 -6.06
C PRO A 132 -0.68 -2.55 -5.80
N ALA A 133 0.53 -2.75 -5.27
CA ALA A 133 1.48 -1.67 -5.02
C ALA A 133 1.85 -0.90 -6.30
N GLY A 134 1.93 0.43 -6.20
CA GLY A 134 2.46 1.31 -7.24
C GLY A 134 1.56 1.47 -8.48
N ARG A 135 0.38 0.87 -8.54
CA ARG A 135 -0.54 0.98 -9.69
C ARG A 135 -1.60 2.06 -9.48
N ARG A 136 -1.88 2.83 -10.52
CA ARG A 136 -2.99 3.80 -10.51
C ARG A 136 -4.32 3.07 -10.46
N MET A 137 -5.23 3.56 -9.62
CA MET A 137 -6.54 2.96 -9.44
C MET A 137 -7.61 3.97 -9.03
N SER A 138 -8.87 3.58 -9.20
CA SER A 138 -10.03 4.29 -8.67
C SER A 138 -11.11 3.29 -8.26
N GLY A 139 -11.57 3.39 -7.03
CA GLY A 139 -12.72 2.63 -6.52
C GLY A 139 -14.00 3.39 -6.77
N VAL A 140 -14.90 2.82 -7.56
CA VAL A 140 -16.18 3.40 -7.99
C VAL A 140 -17.32 2.74 -7.21
N ASN A 141 -18.20 3.55 -6.61
CA ASN A 141 -19.45 3.01 -6.05
C ASN A 141 -20.39 2.63 -7.21
N SER A 142 -20.64 1.33 -7.36
CA SER A 142 -21.57 0.77 -8.36
C SER A 142 -22.96 0.45 -7.80
N ALA A 143 -23.18 0.67 -6.49
CA ALA A 143 -24.47 0.50 -5.86
C ALA A 143 -25.39 1.73 -6.04
N ASP A 144 -26.68 1.52 -5.87
CA ASP A 144 -27.70 2.61 -5.83
C ASP A 144 -27.78 3.33 -4.47
N SER A 145 -26.89 3.00 -3.54
CA SER A 145 -26.80 3.56 -2.19
C SER A 145 -25.35 3.84 -1.80
N ARG A 146 -25.15 4.35 -0.59
CA ARG A 146 -23.82 4.51 0.00
C ARG A 146 -23.16 3.14 0.20
N THR A 147 -21.94 2.99 -0.25
CA THR A 147 -21.09 1.82 0.02
C THR A 147 -20.16 2.10 1.19
N ILE A 148 -20.03 1.13 2.09
CA ILE A 148 -19.18 1.16 3.29
C ILE A 148 -18.12 0.07 3.15
N MET A 149 -16.87 0.40 3.45
CA MET A 149 -15.72 -0.48 3.28
C MET A 149 -14.79 -0.41 4.49
N ILE A 150 -14.00 -1.46 4.64
CA ILE A 150 -12.83 -1.49 5.52
C ILE A 150 -11.60 -1.64 4.64
N ASP A 151 -10.70 -0.67 4.72
CA ASP A 151 -9.42 -0.71 4.04
C ASP A 151 -8.32 -1.11 5.03
N THR A 152 -7.41 -1.97 4.62
CA THR A 152 -6.27 -2.41 5.43
C THR A 152 -4.99 -2.32 4.62
N PHE A 153 -3.98 -1.69 5.20
CA PHE A 153 -2.67 -1.48 4.62
C PHE A 153 -1.59 -1.94 5.58
N VAL A 154 -0.51 -2.49 5.04
CA VAL A 154 0.72 -2.80 5.78
C VAL A 154 1.84 -2.01 5.09
N VAL A 155 2.40 -1.05 5.81
CA VAL A 155 3.36 -0.09 5.24
C VAL A 155 4.57 0.06 6.16
N PRO A 156 5.75 0.43 5.64
CA PRO A 156 6.85 0.87 6.48
C PRO A 156 6.41 2.01 7.39
N LYS A 157 6.89 2.04 8.62
CA LYS A 157 6.51 3.05 9.61
C LYS A 157 6.85 4.46 9.12
N GLY A 158 5.83 5.30 9.02
CA GLY A 158 5.97 6.69 8.57
C GLY A 158 5.82 6.88 7.05
N ASP A 159 5.69 5.80 6.27
CA ASP A 159 5.46 5.90 4.84
C ASP A 159 4.02 6.27 4.51
N GLN A 160 3.85 6.79 3.29
CA GLN A 160 2.52 7.12 2.77
C GLN A 160 1.75 5.84 2.42
N VAL A 161 0.49 5.81 2.86
CA VAL A 161 -0.46 4.73 2.54
C VAL A 161 -1.14 4.98 1.20
N TRP A 162 -1.33 6.26 0.85
CA TRP A 162 -2.16 6.69 -0.27
C TRP A 162 -1.61 7.97 -0.89
N ILE A 163 -1.54 8.02 -2.22
CA ILE A 163 -1.04 9.17 -2.98
C ILE A 163 -2.03 9.48 -4.09
N VAL A 164 -2.67 10.65 -4.04
CA VAL A 164 -3.57 11.13 -5.08
C VAL A 164 -2.77 11.62 -6.27
N VAL A 165 -3.11 11.11 -7.46
CA VAL A 165 -2.48 11.48 -8.73
C VAL A 165 -3.45 12.16 -9.69
N GLU A 166 -4.72 12.26 -9.36
CA GLU A 166 -5.72 12.96 -10.16
C GLU A 166 -5.56 14.49 -10.00
N PRO A 167 -5.39 15.24 -11.10
CA PRO A 167 -5.27 16.69 -11.06
C PRO A 167 -6.46 17.36 -10.37
N GLY A 168 -6.21 18.38 -9.56
CA GLY A 168 -7.24 19.14 -8.85
C GLY A 168 -7.84 18.46 -7.62
N MET A 169 -7.37 17.26 -7.25
CA MET A 169 -7.90 16.49 -6.11
C MET A 169 -6.98 16.50 -4.88
N LYS A 170 -6.11 17.49 -4.74
CA LYS A 170 -5.21 17.64 -3.58
C LYS A 170 -5.95 17.66 -2.23
N ASP A 171 -7.14 18.26 -2.18
CA ASP A 171 -7.93 18.33 -0.95
C ASP A 171 -8.30 16.92 -0.41
N ALA A 172 -8.42 15.93 -1.29
CA ALA A 172 -8.65 14.54 -0.87
C ALA A 172 -7.42 13.96 -0.19
N GLN A 173 -6.21 14.27 -0.68
CA GLN A 173 -4.95 13.91 -0.03
C GLN A 173 -4.85 14.56 1.34
N ASP A 174 -5.10 15.86 1.42
CA ASP A 174 -5.02 16.62 2.68
C ASP A 174 -6.00 16.09 3.75
N GLN A 175 -7.19 15.62 3.33
CA GLN A 175 -8.15 14.97 4.23
C GLN A 175 -7.61 13.65 4.78
N PHE A 176 -7.04 12.82 3.91
CA PHE A 176 -6.43 11.56 4.32
C PHE A 176 -5.29 11.79 5.31
N ASP A 177 -4.36 12.68 4.97
CA ASP A 177 -3.20 12.99 5.80
C ASP A 177 -3.62 13.50 7.18
N LYS A 178 -4.65 14.34 7.24
CA LYS A 178 -5.24 14.80 8.50
C LYS A 178 -5.74 13.65 9.38
N LEU A 179 -6.36 12.65 8.78
CA LEU A 179 -6.93 11.52 9.51
C LEU A 179 -5.86 10.54 10.02
N PHE A 180 -4.77 10.36 9.27
CA PHE A 180 -3.79 9.32 9.54
C PHE A 180 -2.47 9.83 10.13
N HIS A 181 -2.10 11.10 9.89
CA HIS A 181 -0.83 11.66 10.37
C HIS A 181 -0.94 12.60 11.59
N THR A 182 -2.14 12.80 12.17
CA THR A 182 -2.37 13.75 13.29
C THR A 182 -2.02 13.23 14.68
N HIS A 183 -1.22 12.17 14.81
CA HIS A 183 -0.71 11.74 16.12
C HIS A 183 0.82 11.66 16.11
N LYS A 184 1.45 12.78 16.39
CA LYS A 184 2.77 12.83 17.00
C LYS A 184 2.63 12.79 18.52
#